data_4eddae1589bb8165800cba98b6978d56
#
_entry.id   4eddae1589bb8165800cba98b6978d56
#
_cell.length_a   1.000
_cell.length_b   1.000
_cell.length_c   1.000
_cell.angle_alpha   90.00
_cell.angle_beta   90.00
_cell.angle_gamma   90.00
#
_symmetry.space_group_name_H-M   'P 1'
#
loop_
_entity.id
_entity.type
_entity.pdbx_description
1 polymer ?
#
loop_
_entity_poly.entity_id
_entity_poly.type
_entity_poly.pdbx_seq_one_letter_code
_entity_poly.pdbx_strand_id
1 'polypeptide(L)'
;MKMKYCLVLLLLAGLKCFGQDYKAQIEEFRNKYKNDFLTDASSPLKKDDLAFLRFYDADSTYRVVATQQLLPNEATFVMPVFSGTGQQYVRYALLKFVLKGKPMQLTVYRSIALAQVPEYKDYLFLPFTDDTNGTDTYGGGRYIDMSVKDFNGNSVVIDFNKAYNPYCAFSGKYSCPKPPDENHLQIAIPAGEKLFAGEKKH
;
A
#
# COMPACT_ATOMS: atom_id res chain seq x y z
N MET A 1 -22.04 -11.91 43.01
CA MET A 1 -20.79 -11.20 42.70
C MET A 1 -19.86 -11.95 41.73
N LYS A 2 -20.07 -13.23 41.42
CA LYS A 2 -19.22 -14.04 40.50
C LYS A 2 -19.56 -13.90 39.00
N MET A 3 -20.74 -13.40 38.63
CA MET A 3 -21.19 -13.32 37.23
C MET A 3 -20.61 -12.11 36.44
N LYS A 4 -20.25 -11.03 37.13
CA LYS A 4 -19.67 -9.83 36.45
C LYS A 4 -18.24 -10.04 35.93
N TYR A 5 -17.46 -10.92 36.56
CA TYR A 5 -16.09 -11.21 36.13
C TYR A 5 -16.00 -12.12 34.90
N CYS A 6 -16.98 -13.00 34.68
CA CYS A 6 -17.04 -13.83 33.47
C CYS A 6 -17.29 -13.01 32.20
N LEU A 7 -18.10 -11.95 32.27
CA LEU A 7 -18.43 -11.12 31.11
C LEU A 7 -17.22 -10.28 30.64
N VAL A 8 -16.42 -9.79 31.57
CA VAL A 8 -15.20 -9.02 31.27
C VAL A 8 -14.10 -9.90 30.67
N LEU A 9 -13.96 -11.14 31.14
CA LEU A 9 -13.00 -12.12 30.59
C LEU A 9 -13.36 -12.56 29.17
N LEU A 10 -14.66 -12.73 28.85
CA LEU A 10 -15.13 -13.04 27.50
C LEU A 10 -14.89 -11.88 26.51
N LEU A 11 -15.06 -10.64 26.93
CA LEU A 11 -14.77 -9.45 26.12
C LEU A 11 -13.27 -9.33 25.80
N LEU A 12 -12.39 -9.61 26.76
CA LEU A 12 -10.94 -9.58 26.55
C LEU A 12 -10.43 -10.73 25.67
N ALA A 13 -11.06 -11.90 25.72
CA ALA A 13 -10.73 -13.03 24.85
C ALA A 13 -11.14 -12.77 23.41
N GLY A 14 -12.29 -12.12 23.16
CA GLY A 14 -12.74 -11.74 21.83
C GLY A 14 -11.81 -10.76 21.13
N LEU A 15 -11.31 -9.75 21.83
CA LEU A 15 -10.37 -8.76 21.28
C LEU A 15 -9.03 -9.38 20.87
N LYS A 16 -8.54 -10.37 21.58
CA LYS A 16 -7.30 -11.09 21.23
C LYS A 16 -7.47 -11.92 19.95
N CYS A 17 -8.64 -12.51 19.72
CA CYS A 17 -8.90 -13.33 18.54
C CYS A 17 -8.87 -12.49 17.24
N PHE A 18 -9.49 -11.32 17.22
CA PHE A 18 -9.49 -10.42 16.05
C PHE A 18 -8.11 -9.90 15.69
N GLY A 19 -7.29 -9.51 16.69
CA GLY A 19 -5.94 -9.02 16.45
C GLY A 19 -4.98 -10.10 15.95
N GLN A 20 -5.16 -11.34 16.37
CA GLN A 20 -4.35 -12.48 15.95
C GLN A 20 -4.70 -12.91 14.52
N ASP A 21 -5.98 -12.89 14.14
CA ASP A 21 -6.46 -13.14 12.79
C ASP A 21 -5.93 -12.08 11.80
N TYR A 22 -5.99 -10.79 12.15
CA TYR A 22 -5.47 -9.73 11.30
C TYR A 22 -3.96 -9.84 11.04
N LYS A 23 -3.16 -10.16 12.07
CA LYS A 23 -1.72 -10.39 11.90
C LYS A 23 -1.43 -11.56 10.96
N ALA A 24 -2.20 -12.64 11.07
CA ALA A 24 -2.08 -13.77 10.18
C ALA A 24 -2.41 -13.41 8.72
N GLN A 25 -3.44 -12.60 8.48
CA GLN A 25 -3.80 -12.11 7.14
C GLN A 25 -2.68 -11.25 6.54
N ILE A 26 -2.04 -10.37 7.31
CA ILE A 26 -0.91 -9.56 6.83
C ILE A 26 0.31 -10.43 6.56
N GLU A 27 0.58 -11.45 7.37
CA GLU A 27 1.69 -12.37 7.13
C GLU A 27 1.47 -13.21 5.86
N GLU A 28 0.26 -13.68 5.61
CA GLU A 28 -0.11 -14.36 4.36
C GLU A 28 0.11 -13.45 3.15
N PHE A 29 -0.34 -12.19 3.22
CA PHE A 29 -0.10 -11.19 2.19
C PHE A 29 1.41 -11.01 1.92
N ARG A 30 2.24 -10.89 2.96
CA ARG A 30 3.69 -10.73 2.86
C ARG A 30 4.38 -11.95 2.27
N ASN A 31 3.90 -13.14 2.61
CA ASN A 31 4.41 -14.39 2.04
C ASN A 31 4.10 -14.49 0.56
N LYS A 32 2.88 -14.11 0.15
CA LYS A 32 2.54 -14.00 -1.27
C LYS A 32 3.43 -12.97 -1.97
N TYR A 33 3.55 -11.77 -1.42
CA TYR A 33 4.41 -10.70 -1.96
C TYR A 33 5.86 -11.15 -2.17
N LYS A 34 6.44 -11.86 -1.18
CA LYS A 34 7.79 -12.45 -1.31
C LYS A 34 7.85 -13.51 -2.42
N ASN A 35 6.83 -14.35 -2.52
CA ASN A 35 6.76 -15.38 -3.56
C ASN A 35 6.64 -14.77 -4.97
N ASP A 36 5.92 -13.66 -5.12
CA ASP A 36 5.77 -12.97 -6.40
C ASP A 36 7.14 -12.53 -6.97
N PHE A 37 8.12 -12.15 -6.14
CA PHE A 37 9.50 -11.91 -6.58
C PHE A 37 10.19 -13.15 -7.16
N LEU A 38 9.82 -14.35 -6.74
CA LEU A 38 10.44 -15.60 -7.22
C LEU A 38 9.81 -16.07 -8.54
N THR A 39 8.59 -15.68 -8.82
CA THR A 39 7.81 -16.09 -10.00
C THR A 39 7.83 -15.06 -11.12
N ASP A 40 8.05 -13.78 -10.81
CA ASP A 40 8.18 -12.72 -11.80
C ASP A 40 9.57 -12.74 -12.46
N ALA A 41 9.60 -13.02 -13.78
CA ALA A 41 10.84 -13.05 -14.55
C ALA A 41 11.57 -11.69 -14.58
N SER A 42 10.83 -10.59 -14.40
CA SER A 42 11.36 -9.22 -14.34
C SER A 42 11.78 -8.80 -12.92
N SER A 43 11.68 -9.68 -11.93
CA SER A 43 11.99 -9.36 -10.53
C SER A 43 13.43 -8.88 -10.31
N PRO A 44 13.63 -7.76 -9.59
CA PRO A 44 14.96 -7.31 -9.18
C PRO A 44 15.59 -8.18 -8.08
N LEU A 45 14.78 -8.94 -7.33
CA LEU A 45 15.22 -9.73 -6.20
C LEU A 45 15.25 -11.22 -6.53
N LYS A 46 16.23 -11.94 -5.93
CA LYS A 46 16.34 -13.38 -5.94
C LYS A 46 16.10 -13.95 -4.54
N LYS A 47 16.05 -15.26 -4.41
CA LYS A 47 15.70 -15.95 -3.17
C LYS A 47 16.49 -15.44 -1.95
N ASP A 48 17.79 -15.24 -2.09
CA ASP A 48 18.65 -14.82 -0.98
C ASP A 48 18.43 -13.36 -0.59
N ASP A 49 17.98 -12.52 -1.54
CA ASP A 49 17.67 -11.10 -1.29
C ASP A 49 16.42 -10.92 -0.42
N LEU A 50 15.50 -11.90 -0.42
CA LEU A 50 14.24 -11.81 0.31
C LEU A 50 14.41 -11.72 1.84
N ALA A 51 15.55 -12.18 2.36
CA ALA A 51 15.90 -12.04 3.77
C ALA A 51 16.10 -10.57 4.19
N PHE A 52 16.39 -9.68 3.24
CA PHE A 52 16.59 -8.26 3.47
C PHE A 52 15.31 -7.42 3.35
N LEU A 53 14.18 -8.02 2.95
CA LEU A 53 12.87 -7.38 3.00
C LEU A 53 12.43 -7.24 4.45
N ARG A 54 12.14 -6.01 4.86
CA ARG A 54 11.74 -5.68 6.24
C ARG A 54 10.36 -5.04 6.23
N PHE A 55 9.59 -5.34 7.26
CA PHE A 55 8.26 -4.78 7.45
C PHE A 55 8.10 -4.26 8.88
N TYR A 56 7.21 -3.31 9.07
CA TYR A 56 6.72 -2.98 10.41
C TYR A 56 5.83 -4.12 10.91
N ASP A 57 5.68 -4.21 12.23
CA ASP A 57 4.67 -5.10 12.81
C ASP A 57 3.27 -4.74 12.29
N ALA A 58 2.44 -5.76 12.05
CA ALA A 58 1.09 -5.52 11.59
C ALA A 58 0.26 -4.82 12.68
N ASP A 59 -0.25 -3.65 12.36
CA ASP A 59 -1.06 -2.81 13.24
C ASP A 59 -2.36 -2.41 12.52
N SER A 60 -3.48 -2.92 13.00
CA SER A 60 -4.81 -2.68 12.43
C SER A 60 -5.26 -1.21 12.52
N THR A 61 -4.61 -0.37 13.33
CA THR A 61 -4.89 1.07 13.38
C THR A 61 -4.50 1.79 12.09
N TYR A 62 -3.64 1.18 11.28
CA TYR A 62 -3.27 1.65 9.93
C TYR A 62 -4.09 0.99 8.81
N ARG A 63 -5.17 0.27 9.15
CA ARG A 63 -6.19 -0.19 8.24
C ARG A 63 -7.43 0.68 8.42
N VAL A 64 -7.66 1.61 7.50
CA VAL A 64 -8.69 2.64 7.62
C VAL A 64 -9.80 2.45 6.61
N VAL A 65 -11.01 2.87 6.97
CA VAL A 65 -12.13 2.99 6.04
C VAL A 65 -12.16 4.43 5.53
N ALA A 66 -12.06 4.59 4.21
CA ALA A 66 -12.15 5.86 3.52
C ALA A 66 -13.51 6.03 2.86
N THR A 67 -14.09 7.22 2.89
CA THR A 67 -15.15 7.60 1.96
C THR A 67 -14.54 7.82 0.58
N GLN A 68 -15.20 7.31 -0.46
CA GLN A 68 -14.74 7.47 -1.83
C GLN A 68 -15.57 8.50 -2.59
N GLN A 69 -14.90 9.24 -3.44
CA GLN A 69 -15.51 10.09 -4.45
C GLN A 69 -14.91 9.72 -5.80
N LEU A 70 -15.68 9.05 -6.64
CA LEU A 70 -15.26 8.76 -8.02
C LEU A 70 -15.06 10.05 -8.79
N LEU A 71 -14.07 10.07 -9.66
CA LEU A 71 -13.68 11.20 -10.50
C LEU A 71 -13.88 10.84 -11.99
N PRO A 72 -15.14 10.73 -12.46
CA PRO A 72 -15.40 10.49 -13.86
C PRO A 72 -14.98 11.71 -14.69
N ASN A 73 -14.48 11.49 -15.89
CA ASN A 73 -14.12 12.53 -16.85
C ASN A 73 -12.88 13.38 -16.49
N GLU A 74 -12.01 12.88 -15.62
CA GLU A 74 -10.70 13.51 -15.40
C GLU A 74 -9.83 13.42 -16.66
N ALA A 75 -9.07 14.48 -16.92
CA ALA A 75 -8.09 14.49 -18.01
C ALA A 75 -6.95 13.52 -17.71
N THR A 76 -6.44 12.87 -18.75
CA THR A 76 -5.21 12.09 -18.64
C THR A 76 -4.02 13.02 -18.42
N PHE A 77 -3.04 12.54 -17.66
CA PHE A 77 -1.78 13.23 -17.42
C PHE A 77 -0.62 12.24 -17.45
N VAL A 78 0.58 12.75 -17.67
CA VAL A 78 1.80 11.93 -17.59
C VAL A 78 2.25 11.90 -16.14
N MET A 79 2.18 10.74 -15.50
CA MET A 79 2.71 10.56 -14.13
C MET A 79 4.24 10.60 -14.19
N PRO A 80 4.90 11.46 -13.39
CA PRO A 80 6.35 11.51 -13.34
C PRO A 80 6.95 10.15 -12.91
N VAL A 81 8.16 9.88 -13.38
CA VAL A 81 8.94 8.69 -13.03
C VAL A 81 10.34 9.09 -12.53
N PHE A 82 11.06 8.19 -11.88
CA PHE A 82 12.40 8.46 -11.39
C PHE A 82 13.43 8.59 -12.51
N SER A 83 13.19 7.92 -13.65
CA SER A 83 14.04 8.02 -14.85
C SER A 83 13.23 7.70 -16.10
N GLY A 84 13.57 8.34 -17.23
CA GLY A 84 12.91 8.09 -18.52
C GLY A 84 11.57 8.80 -18.67
N THR A 85 10.73 8.29 -19.56
CA THR A 85 9.44 8.87 -19.92
C THR A 85 8.34 8.27 -19.06
N GLY A 86 7.53 9.14 -18.42
CA GLY A 86 6.38 8.74 -17.64
C GLY A 86 5.27 8.11 -18.51
N GLN A 87 4.34 7.43 -17.85
CA GLN A 87 3.17 6.82 -18.48
C GLN A 87 1.92 7.64 -18.22
N GLN A 88 0.90 7.44 -19.07
CA GLN A 88 -0.39 8.13 -18.92
C GLN A 88 -1.25 7.47 -17.86
N TYR A 89 -1.77 8.30 -16.97
CA TYR A 89 -2.71 7.95 -15.92
C TYR A 89 -3.92 8.88 -15.95
N VAL A 90 -4.98 8.44 -15.29
CA VAL A 90 -6.14 9.26 -14.95
C VAL A 90 -6.37 9.17 -13.44
N ARG A 91 -6.85 10.26 -12.83
CA ARG A 91 -7.37 10.22 -11.45
C ARG A 91 -8.67 9.43 -11.45
N TYR A 92 -8.73 8.36 -10.68
CA TYR A 92 -9.89 7.47 -10.63
C TYR A 92 -10.86 7.84 -9.51
N ALA A 93 -10.32 8.06 -8.32
CA ALA A 93 -11.11 8.40 -7.13
C ALA A 93 -10.30 9.22 -6.14
N LEU A 94 -10.98 10.07 -5.38
CA LEU A 94 -10.46 10.72 -4.18
C LEU A 94 -10.96 9.96 -2.94
N LEU A 95 -10.04 9.55 -2.08
CA LEU A 95 -10.29 8.85 -0.83
C LEU A 95 -10.09 9.81 0.34
N LYS A 96 -11.11 9.98 1.18
CA LYS A 96 -11.05 10.80 2.39
C LYS A 96 -11.20 9.91 3.62
N PHE A 97 -10.30 10.02 4.57
CA PHE A 97 -10.25 9.19 5.77
C PHE A 97 -9.72 9.97 6.97
N VAL A 98 -9.86 9.39 8.15
CA VAL A 98 -9.23 9.92 9.38
C VAL A 98 -8.19 8.91 9.84
N LEU A 99 -6.98 9.38 10.09
CA LEU A 99 -5.91 8.57 10.66
C LEU A 99 -5.30 9.31 11.85
N LYS A 100 -5.28 8.64 13.02
CA LYS A 100 -4.82 9.22 14.30
C LYS A 100 -5.47 10.58 14.62
N GLY A 101 -6.77 10.68 14.34
CA GLY A 101 -7.57 11.89 14.59
C GLY A 101 -7.38 13.02 13.57
N LYS A 102 -6.51 12.85 12.55
CA LYS A 102 -6.28 13.85 11.51
C LYS A 102 -7.04 13.49 10.23
N PRO A 103 -7.77 14.43 9.62
CA PRO A 103 -8.37 14.22 8.30
C PRO A 103 -7.26 14.16 7.24
N MET A 104 -7.35 13.16 6.38
CA MET A 104 -6.40 12.86 5.30
C MET A 104 -7.13 12.59 4.00
N GLN A 105 -6.44 12.73 2.89
CA GLN A 105 -6.93 12.32 1.58
C GLN A 105 -5.82 11.75 0.72
N LEU A 106 -6.18 10.84 -0.19
CA LEU A 106 -5.32 10.28 -1.21
C LEU A 106 -6.10 10.12 -2.51
N THR A 107 -5.44 10.34 -3.63
CA THR A 107 -5.98 10.09 -4.96
C THR A 107 -5.54 8.72 -5.46
N VAL A 108 -6.50 7.94 -5.94
CA VAL A 108 -6.26 6.66 -6.62
C VAL A 108 -6.17 6.90 -8.11
N TYR A 109 -5.24 6.23 -8.78
CA TYR A 109 -4.97 6.39 -10.20
C TYR A 109 -5.25 5.11 -10.97
N ARG A 110 -5.55 5.27 -12.26
CA ARG A 110 -5.66 4.18 -13.23
C ARG A 110 -4.68 4.41 -14.37
N SER A 111 -3.84 3.44 -14.65
CA SER A 111 -2.95 3.47 -15.81
C SER A 111 -3.77 3.24 -17.09
N ILE A 112 -3.61 4.12 -18.08
CA ILE A 112 -4.29 3.96 -19.38
C ILE A 112 -3.79 2.74 -20.10
N ALA A 113 -2.49 2.47 -20.07
CA ALA A 113 -1.89 1.32 -20.73
C ALA A 113 -2.30 -0.01 -20.07
N LEU A 114 -2.21 -0.11 -18.75
CA LEU A 114 -2.58 -1.35 -18.03
C LEU A 114 -4.08 -1.65 -18.15
N ALA A 115 -4.93 -0.62 -18.22
CA ALA A 115 -6.37 -0.82 -18.38
C ALA A 115 -6.76 -1.50 -19.69
N GLN A 116 -5.87 -1.54 -20.70
CA GLN A 116 -6.07 -2.25 -21.96
C GLN A 116 -5.65 -3.73 -21.89
N VAL A 117 -4.95 -4.13 -20.84
CA VAL A 117 -4.49 -5.51 -20.64
C VAL A 117 -5.55 -6.25 -19.83
N PRO A 118 -6.12 -7.38 -20.32
CA PRO A 118 -7.23 -8.06 -19.65
C PRO A 118 -6.97 -8.41 -18.19
N GLU A 119 -5.76 -8.82 -17.86
CA GLU A 119 -5.33 -9.20 -16.51
C GLU A 119 -5.32 -8.01 -15.55
N TYR A 120 -5.08 -6.79 -16.06
CA TYR A 120 -4.95 -5.55 -15.28
C TYR A 120 -6.12 -4.57 -15.49
N LYS A 121 -7.19 -4.97 -16.19
CA LYS A 121 -8.33 -4.09 -16.48
C LYS A 121 -8.99 -3.46 -15.25
N ASP A 122 -8.96 -4.17 -14.13
CA ASP A 122 -9.53 -3.74 -12.84
C ASP A 122 -8.47 -3.16 -11.89
N TYR A 123 -7.19 -3.11 -12.31
CA TYR A 123 -6.10 -2.63 -11.48
C TYR A 123 -6.18 -1.12 -11.25
N LEU A 124 -6.02 -0.73 -9.99
CA LEU A 124 -5.91 0.65 -9.55
C LEU A 124 -4.64 0.83 -8.69
N PHE A 125 -4.09 2.01 -8.75
CA PHE A 125 -2.78 2.34 -8.20
C PHE A 125 -2.90 3.47 -7.17
N LEU A 126 -2.44 3.21 -5.94
CA LEU A 126 -2.41 4.18 -4.85
C LEU A 126 -0.97 4.42 -4.40
N PRO A 127 -0.21 5.29 -5.09
CA PRO A 127 1.12 5.71 -4.66
C PRO A 127 0.99 6.80 -3.60
N PHE A 128 1.89 6.80 -2.60
CA PHE A 128 1.92 7.85 -1.59
C PHE A 128 3.31 8.06 -1.02
N THR A 129 3.51 9.24 -0.41
CA THR A 129 4.64 9.56 0.45
C THR A 129 4.13 9.95 1.84
N ASP A 130 4.99 9.79 2.84
CA ASP A 130 4.71 10.13 4.23
C ASP A 130 6.00 10.52 4.98
N ASP A 131 5.89 10.97 6.22
CA ASP A 131 7.04 11.47 6.99
C ASP A 131 8.08 10.39 7.36
N THR A 132 7.87 9.11 7.01
CA THR A 132 8.87 8.05 7.19
C THR A 132 9.81 7.91 5.98
N ASN A 133 9.48 8.53 4.84
CA ASN A 133 10.26 8.38 3.62
C ASN A 133 11.66 8.98 3.73
N GLY A 134 12.67 8.22 3.31
CA GLY A 134 14.07 8.62 3.38
C GLY A 134 14.75 8.34 4.71
N THR A 135 13.99 7.92 5.73
CA THR A 135 14.50 7.49 7.04
C THR A 135 14.22 6.00 7.27
N ASP A 136 12.98 5.66 7.58
CA ASP A 136 12.57 4.28 7.88
C ASP A 136 12.04 3.52 6.65
N THR A 137 11.51 4.25 5.66
CA THR A 137 10.97 3.70 4.42
C THR A 137 11.65 4.29 3.19
N TYR A 138 11.41 3.69 2.03
CA TYR A 138 12.04 4.13 0.79
C TYR A 138 11.72 5.60 0.47
N GLY A 139 12.75 6.40 0.18
CA GLY A 139 12.63 7.84 -0.05
C GLY A 139 11.78 8.24 -1.26
N GLY A 140 11.58 7.32 -2.21
CA GLY A 140 10.73 7.54 -3.38
C GLY A 140 9.24 7.27 -3.17
N GLY A 141 8.81 6.97 -1.94
CA GLY A 141 7.43 6.63 -1.63
C GLY A 141 7.13 5.14 -1.73
N ARG A 142 5.91 4.78 -1.38
CA ARG A 142 5.39 3.40 -1.37
C ARG A 142 4.08 3.32 -2.12
N TYR A 143 3.68 2.10 -2.45
CA TYR A 143 2.49 1.82 -3.25
C TYR A 143 1.54 0.88 -2.51
N ILE A 144 0.26 1.02 -2.79
CA ILE A 144 -0.79 0.07 -2.43
C ILE A 144 -1.55 -0.26 -3.72
N ASP A 145 -1.65 -1.55 -4.04
CA ASP A 145 -2.49 -2.02 -5.14
C ASP A 145 -3.94 -2.07 -4.69
N MET A 146 -4.82 -1.61 -5.56
CA MET A 146 -6.25 -1.64 -5.38
C MET A 146 -6.94 -2.20 -6.64
N SER A 147 -8.21 -2.51 -6.52
CA SER A 147 -9.02 -2.98 -7.63
C SER A 147 -10.31 -2.16 -7.74
N VAL A 148 -10.83 -2.00 -8.96
CA VAL A 148 -12.18 -1.46 -9.18
C VAL A 148 -13.22 -2.17 -8.31
N LYS A 149 -13.01 -3.46 -8.02
CA LYS A 149 -13.90 -4.28 -7.18
C LYS A 149 -13.91 -3.88 -5.70
N ASP A 150 -12.89 -3.14 -5.23
CA ASP A 150 -12.83 -2.64 -3.86
C ASP A 150 -13.77 -1.44 -3.67
N PHE A 151 -14.21 -0.80 -4.79
CA PHE A 151 -15.01 0.41 -4.82
C PHE A 151 -16.51 0.09 -4.88
N ASN A 152 -17.01 -0.68 -3.92
CA ASN A 152 -18.42 -1.01 -3.78
C ASN A 152 -19.09 -0.10 -2.74
N GLY A 153 -20.15 0.63 -3.15
CA GLY A 153 -20.86 1.57 -2.28
C GLY A 153 -20.08 2.87 -2.08
N ASN A 154 -20.13 3.43 -0.87
CA ASN A 154 -19.60 4.77 -0.57
C ASN A 154 -18.24 4.75 0.16
N SER A 155 -17.68 3.57 0.42
CA SER A 155 -16.45 3.43 1.19
C SER A 155 -15.54 2.36 0.62
N VAL A 156 -14.25 2.52 0.88
CA VAL A 156 -13.18 1.58 0.51
C VAL A 156 -12.20 1.47 1.67
N VAL A 157 -11.55 0.31 1.79
CA VAL A 157 -10.51 0.09 2.81
C VAL A 157 -9.14 0.42 2.24
N ILE A 158 -8.39 1.27 2.94
CA ILE A 158 -6.96 1.46 2.72
C ILE A 158 -6.23 0.72 3.83
N ASP A 159 -5.38 -0.23 3.48
CA ASP A 159 -4.56 -0.97 4.44
C ASP A 159 -3.07 -0.66 4.23
N PHE A 160 -2.55 0.29 4.99
CA PHE A 160 -1.14 0.70 4.90
C PHE A 160 -0.16 -0.42 5.31
N ASN A 161 -0.61 -1.47 6.01
CA ASN A 161 0.21 -2.64 6.30
C ASN A 161 0.58 -3.45 5.04
N LYS A 162 -0.15 -3.20 3.94
CA LYS A 162 0.11 -3.77 2.61
C LYS A 162 0.94 -2.85 1.72
N ALA A 163 1.36 -1.69 2.20
CA ALA A 163 2.22 -0.80 1.44
C ALA A 163 3.57 -1.44 1.16
N TYR A 164 4.04 -1.33 -0.08
CA TYR A 164 5.27 -1.95 -0.56
C TYR A 164 6.15 -0.96 -1.33
N ASN A 165 7.43 -1.28 -1.45
CA ASN A 165 8.40 -0.49 -2.17
C ASN A 165 8.36 -0.79 -3.68
N PRO A 166 8.49 0.23 -4.54
CA PRO A 166 8.65 0.01 -5.97
C PRO A 166 9.97 -0.71 -6.29
N TYR A 167 10.05 -1.38 -7.44
CA TYR A 167 11.25 -2.10 -7.88
C TYR A 167 12.51 -1.22 -7.95
N CYS A 168 12.36 0.07 -8.17
CA CYS A 168 13.48 1.02 -8.15
C CYS A 168 14.09 1.23 -6.75
N ALA A 169 13.43 0.77 -5.68
CA ALA A 169 14.04 0.71 -4.35
C ALA A 169 15.14 -0.37 -4.26
N PHE A 170 15.01 -1.44 -5.06
CA PHE A 170 15.90 -2.60 -5.07
C PHE A 170 16.95 -2.58 -6.17
N SER A 171 16.65 -1.90 -7.30
CA SER A 171 17.57 -1.84 -8.45
C SER A 171 17.43 -0.54 -9.22
N GLY A 172 18.59 -0.01 -9.68
CA GLY A 172 18.66 1.17 -10.54
C GLY A 172 18.14 0.98 -11.97
N LYS A 173 17.85 -0.27 -12.37
CA LYS A 173 17.37 -0.59 -13.73
C LYS A 173 15.89 -0.27 -13.98
N TYR A 174 15.14 0.01 -12.92
CA TYR A 174 13.70 0.26 -13.01
C TYR A 174 13.38 1.75 -12.95
N SER A 175 12.40 2.13 -13.73
CA SER A 175 11.80 3.46 -13.71
C SER A 175 10.39 3.35 -13.17
N CYS A 176 10.20 3.78 -11.93
CA CYS A 176 8.93 3.64 -11.23
C CYS A 176 8.21 4.98 -11.16
N PRO A 177 6.86 5.00 -11.16
CA PRO A 177 6.08 6.21 -10.98
C PRO A 177 6.43 6.92 -9.66
N LYS A 178 6.56 8.24 -9.71
CA LYS A 178 6.67 9.05 -8.48
C LYS A 178 5.27 9.32 -7.95
N PRO A 179 5.02 9.11 -6.65
CA PRO A 179 3.79 9.60 -6.05
C PRO A 179 3.62 11.10 -6.32
N PRO A 180 2.47 11.54 -6.85
CA PRO A 180 2.18 12.95 -7.00
C PRO A 180 2.15 13.68 -5.65
N ASP A 181 2.48 14.97 -5.63
CA ASP A 181 2.56 15.78 -4.41
C ASP A 181 1.23 15.78 -3.63
N GLU A 182 0.10 15.67 -4.32
CA GLU A 182 -1.23 15.57 -3.73
C GLU A 182 -1.43 14.29 -2.88
N ASN A 183 -0.57 13.29 -3.05
CA ASN A 183 -0.55 12.05 -2.29
C ASN A 183 0.55 12.04 -1.21
N HIS A 184 0.98 13.21 -0.75
CA HIS A 184 1.85 13.32 0.41
C HIS A 184 1.01 13.43 1.71
N LEU A 185 1.23 12.48 2.64
CA LEU A 185 0.62 12.46 3.96
C LEU A 185 1.56 13.11 4.98
N GLN A 186 1.17 14.26 5.54
CA GLN A 186 1.93 14.99 6.57
C GLN A 186 1.82 14.29 7.95
N ILE A 187 2.18 13.03 7.99
CA ILE A 187 2.21 12.17 9.16
C ILE A 187 3.09 10.95 8.88
N ALA A 188 3.77 10.43 9.89
CA ALA A 188 4.47 9.16 9.77
C ALA A 188 3.50 7.97 9.71
N ILE A 189 3.70 7.08 8.73
CA ILE A 189 2.94 5.84 8.55
C ILE A 189 3.88 4.64 8.81
N PRO A 190 4.17 4.28 10.07
CA PRO A 190 5.00 3.11 10.41
C PRO A 190 4.21 1.80 10.24
N ALA A 191 3.80 1.52 9.00
CA ALA A 191 3.10 0.32 8.57
C ALA A 191 3.59 -0.08 7.18
N GLY A 192 3.47 -1.34 6.79
CA GLY A 192 3.92 -1.87 5.50
C GLY A 192 5.43 -2.11 5.44
N GLU A 193 5.98 -2.03 4.23
CA GLU A 193 7.39 -2.31 3.97
C GLU A 193 8.30 -1.16 4.38
N LYS A 194 9.41 -1.50 5.02
CA LYS A 194 10.51 -0.59 5.43
C LYS A 194 11.54 -0.44 4.32
N LEU A 195 12.52 0.42 4.55
CA LEU A 195 13.68 0.53 3.68
C LEU A 195 14.35 -0.85 3.52
N PHE A 196 14.64 -1.23 2.28
CA PHE A 196 15.36 -2.47 1.96
C PHE A 196 16.72 -2.48 2.67
N ALA A 197 17.03 -3.60 3.35
CA ALA A 197 18.27 -3.71 4.11
C ALA A 197 19.43 -4.33 3.31
N GLY A 198 19.14 -4.81 2.10
CA GLY A 198 20.17 -5.35 1.19
C GLY A 198 20.81 -4.26 0.34
N GLU A 199 21.79 -4.67 -0.44
CA GLU A 199 22.46 -3.80 -1.40
C GLU A 199 21.58 -3.55 -2.63
N LYS A 200 21.48 -2.28 -3.04
CA LYS A 200 20.75 -1.91 -4.26
C LYS A 200 21.53 -2.37 -5.50
N LYS A 201 20.88 -3.14 -6.34
CA LYS A 201 21.47 -3.67 -7.58
C LYS A 201 21.58 -2.61 -8.67
N HIS A 202 22.66 -2.65 -9.43
CA HIS A 202 23.00 -1.75 -10.54
C HIS A 202 22.84 -2.44 -11.90
#